data_cfb8fd6d58358cbd27dc3bdcc2f40402
#
_entry.id   cfb8fd6d58358cbd27dc3bdcc2f40402
#
_cell.length_a   1.000
_cell.length_b   1.000
_cell.length_c   1.000
_cell.angle_alpha   90.00
_cell.angle_beta   90.00
_cell.angle_gamma   90.00
#
_symmetry.space_group_name_H-M   'P 1'
#
loop_
_entity.id
_entity.type
_entity.pdbx_description
1 polymer ?
#
loop_
_entity_poly.entity_id
_entity_poly.type
_entity_poly.pdbx_seq_one_letter_code
_entity_poly.pdbx_strand_id
1 'polypeptide(L)'
;MSKRLLSVLGAGGWRNVVAPDAAFSFLPFNIQKLGTIYKADPTFDLQTYANITVAETYYVDIATGSDSNDGLTEANALQNVSTAISKADASTVYVKAGIYPKGHGWDAVTPARSLEVIGYGGDVILSYHQHELVWTAADSHYTCPATIEVISVFDTTNVDTNGDMVKLVKKSNEAEVDATVNSWWWDSNVLYLHTFDSRNPGDTVYPYLTGSNGQQDDAVTYYLENLKFWGGYHAFSRSSTNAAAKTYAKNCEFSYGHSGNGFAILGAGETILQDCLAVKSVFDGYKNVELGGTYSNTVLIDCTGRSNGSGGSSAANGISRHDRGSTVVINGDYYENVGRNWHDVHAGVGDSMSWGVGVRCANSTANINFACGQDTGNPKMWLEGCISETASTGDIQSGTGATVYYRKMNPITPSQTGGGTFTAY
;
A
#
# COMPACT_ATOMS: atom_id res chain seq x y z
N MET A 1 1.51 -3.45 19.51
CA MET A 1 1.39 -4.93 19.47
C MET A 1 0.52 -5.41 20.61
N SER A 2 -0.75 -5.67 20.35
CA SER A 2 -1.66 -6.25 21.35
C SER A 2 -1.48 -7.77 21.34
N LYS A 3 -0.84 -8.30 22.38
CA LYS A 3 -0.82 -9.74 22.64
C LYS A 3 -2.25 -10.16 23.02
N ARG A 4 -3.07 -10.61 22.06
CA ARG A 4 -4.26 -11.38 22.40
C ARG A 4 -3.79 -12.67 23.06
N LEU A 5 -4.13 -12.81 24.34
CA LEU A 5 -3.85 -13.98 25.15
C LEU A 5 -4.41 -15.24 24.48
N LEU A 6 -3.53 -16.20 24.27
CA LEU A 6 -3.89 -17.60 24.00
C LEU A 6 -4.63 -18.17 25.22
N SER A 7 -5.93 -18.11 25.21
CA SER A 7 -6.75 -18.90 26.13
C SER A 7 -8.02 -19.33 25.41
N VAL A 8 -7.95 -20.44 24.77
CA VAL A 8 -8.91 -21.53 24.57
C VAL A 8 -8.31 -22.49 23.52
N LEU A 9 -7.35 -23.26 23.90
CA LEU A 9 -6.93 -24.44 23.14
C LEU A 9 -7.98 -25.55 23.40
N GLY A 10 -9.06 -25.54 22.61
CA GLY A 10 -9.82 -26.77 22.41
C GLY A 10 -8.89 -27.82 21.74
N ALA A 11 -9.07 -29.10 22.07
CA ALA A 11 -8.25 -30.23 21.61
C ALA A 11 -8.39 -30.49 20.09
N GLY A 12 -8.03 -29.52 19.25
CA GLY A 12 -8.03 -29.61 17.79
C GLY A 12 -6.77 -28.94 17.24
N GLY A 13 -5.91 -29.69 16.57
CA GLY A 13 -4.76 -29.16 15.85
C GLY A 13 -5.17 -28.21 14.70
N TRP A 14 -4.20 -27.52 14.12
CA TRP A 14 -4.39 -26.73 12.91
C TRP A 14 -4.97 -27.57 11.79
N ARG A 15 -5.94 -27.02 11.05
CA ARG A 15 -6.61 -27.67 9.94
C ARG A 15 -6.54 -26.79 8.71
N ASN A 16 -6.36 -27.41 7.53
CA ASN A 16 -6.43 -26.69 6.27
C ASN A 16 -7.85 -26.16 6.03
N VAL A 17 -7.93 -24.95 5.52
CA VAL A 17 -9.17 -24.33 5.02
C VAL A 17 -9.30 -24.71 3.56
N VAL A 18 -10.46 -25.25 3.19
CA VAL A 18 -10.73 -25.58 1.78
C VAL A 18 -11.13 -24.30 1.05
N ALA A 19 -10.48 -24.03 -0.08
CA ALA A 19 -10.86 -22.92 -0.94
C ALA A 19 -12.32 -23.05 -1.40
N PRO A 20 -13.11 -21.98 -1.33
CA PRO A 20 -14.53 -22.04 -1.66
C PRO A 20 -14.81 -22.16 -3.15
N ASP A 21 -13.84 -21.83 -4.01
CA ASP A 21 -13.95 -21.86 -5.46
C ASP A 21 -12.60 -22.24 -6.11
N ALA A 22 -12.65 -22.82 -7.30
CA ALA A 22 -11.48 -23.17 -8.08
C ALA A 22 -10.66 -21.94 -8.53
N ALA A 23 -11.26 -20.75 -8.55
CA ALA A 23 -10.58 -19.49 -8.82
C ALA A 23 -9.43 -19.19 -7.86
N PHE A 24 -9.37 -19.83 -6.69
CA PHE A 24 -8.32 -19.67 -5.69
C PHE A 24 -7.26 -20.77 -5.72
N SER A 25 -7.28 -21.63 -6.75
CA SER A 25 -6.27 -22.69 -6.92
C SER A 25 -4.85 -22.17 -7.21
N PHE A 26 -4.69 -20.88 -7.47
CA PHE A 26 -3.39 -20.24 -7.66
C PHE A 26 -2.59 -20.04 -6.37
N LEU A 27 -3.22 -20.20 -5.18
CA LEU A 27 -2.52 -20.08 -3.91
C LEU A 27 -1.36 -21.06 -3.81
N PRO A 28 -0.14 -20.58 -3.51
CA PRO A 28 1.04 -21.47 -3.43
C PRO A 28 1.15 -22.21 -2.10
N PHE A 29 0.23 -21.98 -1.18
CA PHE A 29 0.23 -22.57 0.16
C PHE A 29 -1.21 -22.87 0.64
N ASN A 30 -1.32 -23.65 1.70
CA ASN A 30 -2.58 -23.88 2.37
C ASN A 30 -2.86 -22.77 3.40
N ILE A 31 -4.11 -22.35 3.49
CA ILE A 31 -4.58 -21.56 4.64
C ILE A 31 -4.92 -22.53 5.76
N GLN A 32 -4.40 -22.28 6.95
CA GLN A 32 -4.65 -23.07 8.14
C GLN A 32 -5.54 -22.32 9.14
N LYS A 33 -6.36 -23.04 9.89
CA LYS A 33 -7.15 -22.46 10.98
C LYS A 33 -7.09 -23.28 12.27
N LEU A 34 -7.17 -22.57 13.39
CA LEU A 34 -7.37 -23.11 14.73
C LEU A 34 -8.46 -22.30 15.44
N GLY A 35 -9.65 -22.86 15.57
CA GLY A 35 -10.80 -22.11 16.08
C GLY A 35 -11.19 -20.96 15.14
N THR A 36 -11.01 -19.72 15.59
CA THR A 36 -11.25 -18.48 14.84
C THR A 36 -9.96 -17.82 14.34
N ILE A 37 -8.82 -18.43 14.53
CA ILE A 37 -7.50 -17.91 14.11
C ILE A 37 -7.15 -18.55 12.78
N TYR A 38 -6.76 -17.72 11.82
CA TYR A 38 -6.31 -18.15 10.50
C TYR A 38 -4.84 -17.75 10.28
N LYS A 39 -4.15 -18.43 9.39
CA LYS A 39 -2.79 -18.08 8.95
C LYS A 39 -2.48 -18.75 7.62
N ALA A 40 -1.52 -18.20 6.88
CA ALA A 40 -0.83 -18.93 5.83
C ALA A 40 -0.07 -20.12 6.44
N ASP A 41 0.22 -21.14 5.65
CA ASP A 41 1.07 -22.25 6.09
C ASP A 41 2.40 -21.70 6.61
N PRO A 42 2.81 -22.00 7.85
CA PRO A 42 4.03 -21.44 8.44
C PRO A 42 5.33 -21.91 7.77
N THR A 43 5.25 -22.91 6.90
CA THR A 43 6.41 -23.35 6.10
C THR A 43 6.54 -22.56 4.79
N PHE A 44 5.55 -21.72 4.45
CA PHE A 44 5.62 -20.86 3.29
C PHE A 44 6.58 -19.70 3.56
N ASP A 45 7.63 -19.60 2.77
CA ASP A 45 8.59 -18.52 2.79
C ASP A 45 8.52 -17.73 1.50
N LEU A 46 8.18 -16.45 1.60
CA LEU A 46 7.89 -15.60 0.45
C LEU A 46 9.13 -15.30 -0.39
N GLN A 47 10.31 -15.15 0.23
CA GLN A 47 11.56 -14.90 -0.49
C GLN A 47 11.97 -16.15 -1.28
N THR A 48 11.92 -17.33 -0.66
CA THR A 48 12.18 -18.59 -1.34
C THR A 48 11.19 -18.81 -2.49
N TYR A 49 9.92 -18.44 -2.29
CA TYR A 49 8.89 -18.56 -3.32
C TYR A 49 9.14 -17.62 -4.52
N ALA A 50 9.63 -16.42 -4.28
CA ALA A 50 9.98 -15.45 -5.32
C ALA A 50 11.04 -16.03 -6.29
N ASN A 51 11.89 -16.93 -5.80
CA ASN A 51 12.85 -17.70 -6.57
C ASN A 51 13.70 -16.86 -7.53
N ILE A 52 14.22 -15.72 -7.03
CA ILE A 52 15.07 -14.84 -7.81
C ILE A 52 16.48 -15.42 -7.87
N THR A 53 16.98 -15.66 -9.08
CA THR A 53 18.33 -16.16 -9.27
C THR A 53 19.35 -15.10 -8.95
N VAL A 54 20.15 -15.32 -7.92
CA VAL A 54 21.23 -14.41 -7.52
C VAL A 54 22.31 -14.36 -8.60
N ALA A 55 22.63 -13.15 -9.06
CA ALA A 55 23.78 -12.89 -9.96
C ALA A 55 24.80 -12.01 -9.23
N GLU A 56 24.50 -10.71 -9.00
CA GLU A 56 25.36 -9.83 -8.24
C GLU A 56 24.59 -9.13 -7.14
N THR A 57 25.27 -8.82 -6.04
CA THR A 57 24.72 -8.15 -4.86
C THR A 57 25.32 -6.77 -4.73
N TYR A 58 24.47 -5.75 -4.56
CA TYR A 58 24.88 -4.38 -4.36
C TYR A 58 24.43 -3.85 -3.00
N TYR A 59 25.23 -2.93 -2.44
CA TYR A 59 24.97 -2.24 -1.18
C TYR A 59 24.75 -0.75 -1.43
N VAL A 60 23.77 -0.18 -0.73
CA VAL A 60 23.41 1.25 -0.80
C VAL A 60 23.41 1.84 0.61
N ASP A 61 24.07 2.97 0.80
CA ASP A 61 24.12 3.75 2.03
C ASP A 61 24.02 5.24 1.71
N ILE A 62 22.90 5.88 2.03
CA ILE A 62 22.69 7.31 1.77
C ILE A 62 23.68 8.20 2.51
N ALA A 63 24.14 7.76 3.69
CA ALA A 63 24.98 8.58 4.57
C ALA A 63 26.45 8.55 4.20
N THR A 64 26.99 7.40 3.76
CA THR A 64 28.42 7.21 3.54
C THR A 64 28.77 6.67 2.15
N GLY A 65 27.77 6.27 1.38
CA GLY A 65 27.94 5.74 0.03
C GLY A 65 28.30 6.81 -1.00
N SER A 66 28.74 6.36 -2.16
CA SER A 66 29.02 7.21 -3.33
C SER A 66 28.75 6.44 -4.60
N ASP A 67 28.08 7.05 -5.57
CA ASP A 67 27.83 6.42 -6.87
C ASP A 67 29.09 6.25 -7.75
N SER A 68 30.22 6.76 -7.28
CA SER A 68 31.54 6.44 -7.86
C SER A 68 32.13 5.11 -7.38
N ASN A 69 31.56 4.51 -6.34
CA ASN A 69 31.98 3.20 -5.82
C ASN A 69 31.46 2.05 -6.71
N ASP A 70 31.99 0.85 -6.51
CA ASP A 70 31.52 -0.36 -7.19
C ASP A 70 30.19 -0.89 -6.61
N GLY A 71 29.89 -0.60 -5.34
CA GLY A 71 28.71 -1.05 -4.63
C GLY A 71 28.75 -2.51 -4.15
N LEU A 72 29.86 -3.22 -4.35
CA LEU A 72 29.94 -4.68 -4.09
C LEU A 72 30.15 -5.04 -2.62
N THR A 73 30.41 -4.07 -1.75
CA THR A 73 30.53 -4.26 -0.32
C THR A 73 29.89 -3.10 0.44
N GLU A 74 29.54 -3.28 1.71
CA GLU A 74 29.04 -2.19 2.56
C GLU A 74 30.04 -1.01 2.68
N ALA A 75 31.34 -1.29 2.69
CA ALA A 75 32.36 -0.26 2.77
C ALA A 75 32.50 0.57 1.47
N ASN A 76 32.12 -0.03 0.34
CA ASN A 76 32.10 0.61 -0.98
C ASN A 76 30.65 0.77 -1.50
N ALA A 77 29.72 1.06 -0.60
CA ALA A 77 28.32 1.20 -0.96
C ALA A 77 28.10 2.34 -1.99
N LEU A 78 27.09 2.16 -2.83
CA LEU A 78 26.54 3.22 -3.67
C LEU A 78 25.72 4.18 -2.78
N GLN A 79 25.48 5.41 -3.25
CA GLN A 79 24.64 6.36 -2.53
C GLN A 79 23.15 6.21 -2.89
N ASN A 80 22.86 5.98 -4.19
CA ASN A 80 21.50 6.01 -4.70
C ASN A 80 20.96 4.60 -4.98
N VAL A 81 19.75 4.34 -4.55
CA VAL A 81 19.04 3.07 -4.82
C VAL A 81 18.87 2.88 -6.33
N SER A 82 18.47 3.93 -7.05
CA SER A 82 18.30 3.89 -8.50
C SER A 82 19.59 3.50 -9.24
N THR A 83 20.76 3.92 -8.75
CA THR A 83 22.05 3.52 -9.32
C THR A 83 22.30 2.02 -9.15
N ALA A 84 22.01 1.45 -7.97
CA ALA A 84 22.17 0.03 -7.72
C ALA A 84 21.23 -0.83 -8.58
N ILE A 85 19.94 -0.50 -8.61
CA ILE A 85 18.95 -1.28 -9.37
C ILE A 85 19.10 -1.18 -10.89
N SER A 86 19.79 -0.14 -11.39
CA SER A 86 20.07 0.01 -12.83
C SER A 86 21.28 -0.80 -13.31
N LYS A 87 22.06 -1.41 -12.40
CA LYS A 87 23.15 -2.32 -12.80
C LYS A 87 22.58 -3.54 -13.52
N ALA A 88 23.12 -3.85 -14.70
CA ALA A 88 22.58 -4.93 -15.55
C ALA A 88 22.65 -6.33 -14.92
N ASP A 89 23.55 -6.53 -13.97
CA ASP A 89 23.76 -7.78 -13.22
C ASP A 89 23.16 -7.76 -11.80
N ALA A 90 22.58 -6.63 -11.33
CA ALA A 90 21.97 -6.57 -10.02
C ALA A 90 20.83 -7.57 -9.89
N SER A 91 20.91 -8.43 -8.89
CA SER A 91 19.85 -9.37 -8.52
C SER A 91 19.43 -9.21 -7.06
N THR A 92 20.31 -8.68 -6.22
CA THR A 92 20.01 -8.34 -4.82
C THR A 92 20.60 -6.98 -4.51
N VAL A 93 19.79 -6.09 -3.92
CA VAL A 93 20.23 -4.76 -3.46
C VAL A 93 19.90 -4.64 -1.97
N TYR A 94 20.93 -4.55 -1.15
CA TYR A 94 20.79 -4.22 0.28
C TYR A 94 20.82 -2.72 0.47
N VAL A 95 19.75 -2.17 1.06
CA VAL A 95 19.60 -0.74 1.32
C VAL A 95 19.69 -0.51 2.83
N LYS A 96 20.69 0.25 3.26
CA LYS A 96 20.92 0.55 4.67
C LYS A 96 19.92 1.57 5.20
N ALA A 97 19.60 1.49 6.48
CA ALA A 97 18.71 2.41 7.17
C ALA A 97 19.02 3.88 6.85
N GLY A 98 17.99 4.64 6.51
CA GLY A 98 18.09 6.04 6.14
C GLY A 98 16.88 6.52 5.36
N ILE A 99 16.84 7.83 5.10
CA ILE A 99 15.82 8.46 4.27
C ILE A 99 16.44 8.76 2.90
N TYR A 100 15.87 8.15 1.88
CA TYR A 100 16.25 8.28 0.49
C TYR A 100 15.24 9.16 -0.24
N PRO A 101 15.43 10.48 -0.29
CA PRO A 101 14.50 11.39 -0.94
C PRO A 101 14.55 11.24 -2.47
N LYS A 102 13.70 12.00 -3.18
CA LYS A 102 13.73 12.05 -4.65
C LYS A 102 15.13 12.35 -5.16
N GLY A 103 15.61 11.55 -6.11
CA GLY A 103 16.99 11.57 -6.61
C GLY A 103 17.90 10.53 -5.98
N HIS A 104 17.56 10.02 -4.79
CA HIS A 104 18.32 9.00 -4.08
C HIS A 104 17.54 7.67 -3.91
N GLY A 105 16.21 7.71 -4.05
CA GLY A 105 15.33 6.56 -3.92
C GLY A 105 15.20 5.73 -5.21
N TRP A 106 14.06 5.08 -5.36
CA TRP A 106 13.71 4.33 -6.58
C TRP A 106 12.93 5.24 -7.55
N ASP A 107 13.64 6.09 -8.26
CA ASP A 107 13.06 7.11 -9.14
C ASP A 107 12.81 6.55 -10.55
N ALA A 108 11.69 5.90 -10.77
CA ALA A 108 11.22 5.44 -12.10
C ALA A 108 12.26 4.67 -12.94
N VAL A 109 13.16 3.93 -12.28
CA VAL A 109 14.15 3.08 -12.95
C VAL A 109 13.57 1.67 -13.10
N THR A 110 13.60 1.14 -14.31
CA THR A 110 13.20 -0.25 -14.59
C THR A 110 14.42 -1.16 -14.54
N PRO A 111 14.50 -2.13 -13.62
CA PRO A 111 15.57 -3.11 -13.58
C PRO A 111 15.63 -3.96 -14.85
N ALA A 112 16.82 -4.36 -15.26
CA ALA A 112 17.00 -5.21 -16.44
C ALA A 112 16.61 -6.68 -16.19
N ARG A 113 16.42 -7.07 -14.93
CA ARG A 113 16.15 -8.46 -14.50
C ARG A 113 15.35 -8.50 -13.20
N SER A 114 14.90 -9.68 -12.81
CA SER A 114 14.28 -9.92 -11.51
C SER A 114 15.21 -9.53 -10.37
N LEU A 115 14.67 -8.88 -9.34
CA LEU A 115 15.44 -8.15 -8.34
C LEU A 115 14.85 -8.30 -6.94
N GLU A 116 15.72 -8.57 -5.96
CA GLU A 116 15.42 -8.41 -4.54
C GLU A 116 15.92 -7.04 -4.07
N VAL A 117 15.10 -6.29 -3.33
CA VAL A 117 15.51 -5.07 -2.64
C VAL A 117 15.17 -5.21 -1.16
N ILE A 118 16.19 -5.22 -0.32
CA ILE A 118 16.08 -5.57 1.10
C ILE A 118 16.65 -4.45 1.97
N GLY A 119 15.80 -3.88 2.81
CA GLY A 119 16.20 -2.90 3.81
C GLY A 119 16.86 -3.57 5.03
N TYR A 120 17.91 -2.97 5.56
CA TYR A 120 18.60 -3.47 6.76
C TYR A 120 19.11 -2.35 7.68
N GLY A 121 19.38 -2.70 8.92
CA GLY A 121 19.98 -1.82 9.92
C GLY A 121 19.01 -0.84 10.59
N GLY A 122 17.73 -0.86 10.23
CA GLY A 122 16.67 0.02 10.74
C GLY A 122 15.69 0.44 9.66
N ASP A 123 15.00 1.56 9.84
CA ASP A 123 14.04 2.07 8.87
C ASP A 123 14.70 2.53 7.58
N VAL A 124 14.27 1.97 6.45
CA VAL A 124 14.66 2.38 5.10
C VAL A 124 13.47 3.05 4.45
N ILE A 125 13.55 4.36 4.24
CA ILE A 125 12.45 5.18 3.72
C ILE A 125 12.79 5.70 2.32
N LEU A 126 12.15 5.14 1.29
CA LEU A 126 12.24 5.62 -0.08
C LEU A 126 11.12 6.66 -0.27
N SER A 127 11.45 7.94 -0.25
CA SER A 127 10.46 9.02 -0.15
C SER A 127 10.51 9.95 -1.34
N TYR A 128 9.36 10.19 -1.98
CA TYR A 128 9.29 11.02 -3.18
C TYR A 128 9.06 12.51 -2.83
N HIS A 129 9.87 13.05 -1.91
CA HIS A 129 9.81 14.45 -1.49
C HIS A 129 11.05 15.25 -1.94
N GLN A 130 10.90 16.56 -2.00
CA GLN A 130 12.03 17.48 -2.17
C GLN A 130 12.83 17.56 -0.87
N HIS A 131 14.16 17.46 -0.98
CA HIS A 131 15.09 17.54 0.15
C HIS A 131 16.02 18.76 0.02
N GLU A 132 16.89 18.97 0.99
CA GLU A 132 17.86 20.08 1.04
C GLU A 132 17.20 21.46 0.91
N LEU A 133 16.06 21.62 1.59
CA LEU A 133 15.29 22.85 1.56
C LEU A 133 15.94 23.92 2.44
N VAL A 134 16.21 25.08 1.86
CA VAL A 134 16.68 26.26 2.60
C VAL A 134 15.51 27.18 2.87
N TRP A 135 15.08 27.20 4.12
CA TRP A 135 13.92 27.98 4.56
C TRP A 135 14.31 29.40 4.93
N THR A 136 13.53 30.37 4.45
CA THR A 136 13.62 31.79 4.79
C THR A 136 12.38 32.19 5.56
N ALA A 137 12.54 32.80 6.73
CA ALA A 137 11.42 33.31 7.51
C ALA A 137 10.78 34.52 6.80
N ALA A 138 9.43 34.54 6.77
CA ALA A 138 8.62 35.62 6.27
C ALA A 138 7.39 35.74 7.17
N ASP A 139 7.09 36.93 7.66
CA ASP A 139 5.98 37.22 8.61
C ASP A 139 5.72 36.03 9.61
N SER A 140 4.58 35.33 9.47
CA SER A 140 4.23 34.18 10.32
C SER A 140 4.52 32.81 9.67
N HIS A 141 5.10 32.78 8.47
CA HIS A 141 5.38 31.55 7.71
C HIS A 141 6.84 31.50 7.25
N TYR A 142 7.17 30.45 6.50
CA TYR A 142 8.49 30.25 5.88
C TYR A 142 8.32 30.03 4.39
N THR A 143 9.32 30.45 3.63
CA THR A 143 9.40 30.22 2.18
C THR A 143 10.66 29.44 1.82
N CYS A 144 10.58 28.64 0.77
CA CYS A 144 11.76 28.05 0.15
C CYS A 144 11.60 27.93 -1.38
N PRO A 145 12.69 27.97 -2.16
CA PRO A 145 12.63 27.63 -3.57
C PRO A 145 12.18 26.19 -3.79
N ALA A 146 11.19 25.97 -4.65
CA ALA A 146 10.67 24.66 -5.01
C ALA A 146 10.35 24.63 -6.50
N THR A 147 11.34 24.30 -7.33
CA THR A 147 11.26 24.36 -8.80
C THR A 147 10.38 23.27 -9.42
N ILE A 148 10.05 22.24 -8.65
CA ILE A 148 9.12 21.17 -9.05
C ILE A 148 7.81 21.39 -8.28
N GLU A 149 6.69 21.19 -8.96
CA GLU A 149 5.37 21.34 -8.35
C GLU A 149 5.21 20.49 -7.11
N VAL A 150 4.85 21.13 -5.99
CA VAL A 150 4.50 20.49 -4.73
C VAL A 150 3.01 20.17 -4.75
N ILE A 151 2.68 18.91 -4.52
CA ILE A 151 1.29 18.43 -4.56
C ILE A 151 0.71 18.25 -3.17
N SER A 152 1.51 17.84 -2.21
CA SER A 152 1.10 17.74 -0.80
C SER A 152 2.29 17.93 0.12
N VAL A 153 1.99 18.36 1.34
CA VAL A 153 3.01 18.57 2.37
C VAL A 153 2.61 17.84 3.63
N PHE A 154 3.56 17.13 4.23
CA PHE A 154 3.42 16.45 5.52
C PHE A 154 4.51 16.92 6.49
N ASP A 155 4.21 16.91 7.77
CA ASP A 155 5.16 17.22 8.84
C ASP A 155 5.39 15.97 9.69
N THR A 156 6.62 15.47 9.72
CA THR A 156 6.98 14.25 10.46
C THR A 156 6.88 14.40 11.96
N THR A 157 6.84 15.63 12.48
CA THR A 157 6.69 15.93 13.91
C THR A 157 5.24 16.16 14.33
N ASN A 158 4.34 16.34 13.36
CA ASN A 158 2.90 16.45 13.58
C ASN A 158 2.24 15.13 13.20
N VAL A 159 1.94 14.30 14.18
CA VAL A 159 1.35 12.98 13.98
C VAL A 159 -0.01 12.86 14.67
N ASP A 160 -0.86 12.01 14.08
CA ASP A 160 -2.17 11.69 14.66
C ASP A 160 -2.07 10.61 15.75
N THR A 161 -3.23 10.17 16.24
CA THR A 161 -3.33 9.14 17.30
C THR A 161 -2.80 7.77 16.89
N ASN A 162 -2.65 7.50 15.60
CA ASN A 162 -2.05 6.29 15.07
C ASN A 162 -0.53 6.42 14.87
N GLY A 163 0.03 7.61 15.08
CA GLY A 163 1.43 7.92 14.81
C GLY A 163 1.73 8.27 13.35
N ASP A 164 0.69 8.49 12.53
CA ASP A 164 0.85 8.83 11.12
C ASP A 164 1.00 10.33 10.93
N MET A 165 1.84 10.74 9.98
CA MET A 165 2.04 12.16 9.65
C MET A 165 0.72 12.84 9.28
N VAL A 166 0.53 14.05 9.78
CA VAL A 166 -0.61 14.89 9.43
C VAL A 166 -0.31 15.70 8.18
N LYS A 167 -1.24 15.65 7.22
CA LYS A 167 -1.17 16.43 5.99
C LYS A 167 -1.49 17.90 6.29
N LEU A 168 -0.65 18.81 5.81
CA LEU A 168 -0.91 20.24 5.90
C LEU A 168 -2.01 20.65 4.91
N VAL A 169 -2.75 21.70 5.28
CA VAL A 169 -3.86 22.21 4.47
C VAL A 169 -3.35 23.08 3.33
N LYS A 170 -3.66 22.74 2.08
CA LYS A 170 -3.32 23.57 0.92
C LYS A 170 -4.18 24.84 0.93
N LYS A 171 -3.53 25.98 0.74
CA LYS A 171 -4.16 27.30 0.59
C LYS A 171 -4.09 27.79 -0.86
N SER A 172 -4.71 28.91 -1.14
CA SER A 172 -4.77 29.50 -2.48
C SER A 172 -3.83 30.70 -2.68
N ASN A 173 -3.23 31.20 -1.60
CA ASN A 173 -2.28 32.31 -1.63
C ASN A 173 -1.46 32.41 -0.34
N GLU A 174 -0.41 33.24 -0.37
CA GLU A 174 0.50 33.49 0.76
C GLU A 174 -0.21 34.04 1.99
N ALA A 175 -1.13 35.02 1.84
CA ALA A 175 -1.83 35.63 2.96
C ALA A 175 -2.69 34.60 3.74
N GLU A 176 -3.24 33.60 3.08
CA GLU A 176 -3.96 32.54 3.75
C GLU A 176 -3.02 31.59 4.49
N VAL A 177 -1.81 31.34 3.98
CA VAL A 177 -0.78 30.57 4.69
C VAL A 177 -0.33 31.32 5.93
N ASP A 178 -0.07 32.62 5.82
CA ASP A 178 0.33 33.48 6.93
C ASP A 178 -0.70 33.48 8.07
N ALA A 179 -1.98 33.52 7.72
CA ALA A 179 -3.09 33.53 8.65
C ALA A 179 -3.45 32.13 9.25
N THR A 180 -2.85 31.03 8.76
CA THR A 180 -3.32 29.69 9.13
C THR A 180 -2.14 28.76 9.43
N VAL A 181 -2.00 28.33 10.67
CA VAL A 181 -1.04 27.27 11.03
C VAL A 181 -1.37 25.95 10.35
N ASN A 182 -0.39 25.06 10.20
CA ASN A 182 -0.51 23.76 9.55
C ASN A 182 -1.01 23.87 8.11
N SER A 183 -0.46 24.83 7.35
CA SER A 183 -0.88 25.13 5.99
C SER A 183 0.29 25.40 5.05
N TRP A 184 0.02 25.33 3.75
CA TRP A 184 1.00 25.56 2.72
C TRP A 184 0.35 26.03 1.40
N TRP A 185 1.18 26.67 0.56
CA TRP A 185 0.85 27.04 -0.80
C TRP A 185 2.10 26.98 -1.66
N TRP A 186 1.95 26.59 -2.90
CA TRP A 186 3.04 26.58 -3.87
C TRP A 186 2.63 27.40 -5.11
N ASP A 187 3.48 28.32 -5.52
CA ASP A 187 3.31 29.11 -6.72
C ASP A 187 4.65 29.58 -7.25
N SER A 188 4.77 29.61 -8.57
CA SER A 188 5.90 30.24 -9.27
C SER A 188 7.29 29.78 -8.75
N ASN A 189 7.41 28.50 -8.44
CA ASN A 189 8.65 27.87 -7.90
C ASN A 189 8.99 28.30 -6.46
N VAL A 190 8.03 28.75 -5.69
CA VAL A 190 8.17 29.05 -4.27
C VAL A 190 7.15 28.22 -3.46
N LEU A 191 7.63 27.56 -2.43
CA LEU A 191 6.79 26.92 -1.44
C LEU A 191 6.67 27.84 -0.21
N TYR A 192 5.45 28.17 0.17
CA TYR A 192 5.04 28.92 1.37
C TYR A 192 4.53 27.93 2.38
N LEU A 193 4.97 28.01 3.63
CA LEU A 193 4.64 27.02 4.64
C LEU A 193 4.55 27.61 6.05
N HIS A 194 3.45 27.32 6.74
CA HIS A 194 3.24 27.64 8.15
C HIS A 194 3.07 26.33 8.92
N THR A 195 4.08 25.93 9.71
CA THR A 195 4.03 24.72 10.53
C THR A 195 2.94 24.80 11.59
N PHE A 196 2.52 23.69 12.15
CA PHE A 196 1.44 23.63 13.16
C PHE A 196 1.79 24.39 14.46
N ASP A 197 3.06 24.56 14.75
CA ASP A 197 3.63 25.23 15.93
C ASP A 197 4.45 26.48 15.58
N SER A 198 4.38 26.95 14.34
CA SER A 198 5.08 28.13 13.80
C SER A 198 6.61 28.07 13.87
N ARG A 199 7.19 26.86 14.02
CA ARG A 199 8.65 26.66 14.01
C ARG A 199 9.22 26.73 12.60
N ASN A 200 10.53 26.89 12.51
CA ASN A 200 11.24 26.65 11.26
C ASN A 200 11.04 25.18 10.81
N PRO A 201 10.60 24.95 9.56
CA PRO A 201 10.31 23.58 9.07
C PRO A 201 11.51 22.63 9.10
N GLY A 202 12.72 23.11 8.82
CA GLY A 202 13.92 22.29 8.75
C GLY A 202 13.75 21.11 7.80
N ASP A 203 14.35 19.96 8.18
CA ASP A 203 14.28 18.70 7.41
C ASP A 203 13.11 17.80 7.86
N THR A 204 12.19 18.31 8.69
CA THR A 204 11.06 17.52 9.21
C THR A 204 9.79 17.67 8.39
N VAL A 205 9.79 18.54 7.41
CA VAL A 205 8.67 18.75 6.49
C VAL A 205 8.96 18.12 5.14
N TYR A 206 8.04 17.30 4.66
CA TYR A 206 8.16 16.56 3.41
C TYR A 206 7.20 17.10 2.35
N PRO A 207 7.66 18.00 1.46
CA PRO A 207 6.91 18.40 0.26
C PRO A 207 6.98 17.31 -0.80
N TYR A 208 5.89 16.58 -0.99
CA TYR A 208 5.80 15.56 -2.03
C TYR A 208 5.56 16.19 -3.40
N LEU A 209 6.33 15.72 -4.37
CA LEU A 209 6.41 16.25 -5.72
C LEU A 209 5.56 15.43 -6.70
N THR A 210 5.23 16.01 -7.85
CA THR A 210 4.70 15.26 -8.99
C THR A 210 5.64 14.14 -9.39
N GLY A 211 5.10 12.94 -9.63
CA GLY A 211 5.83 11.73 -9.99
C GLY A 211 5.49 10.55 -9.10
N SER A 212 6.14 9.43 -9.28
CA SER A 212 5.81 8.18 -8.61
C SER A 212 7.06 7.35 -8.32
N ASN A 213 7.06 6.67 -7.18
CA ASN A 213 7.90 5.49 -6.95
C ASN A 213 7.24 4.30 -7.65
N GLY A 214 7.28 4.23 -8.97
CA GLY A 214 6.55 3.21 -9.70
C GLY A 214 7.38 2.58 -10.79
N GLN A 215 7.04 1.36 -11.13
CA GLN A 215 7.71 0.60 -12.15
C GLN A 215 6.78 0.12 -13.23
N GLN A 216 7.21 0.28 -14.48
CA GLN A 216 6.64 -0.38 -15.65
C GLN A 216 7.69 -1.31 -16.22
N ASP A 217 7.35 -2.56 -16.44
CA ASP A 217 8.21 -3.56 -17.07
C ASP A 217 7.41 -4.76 -17.57
N ASP A 218 8.06 -5.65 -18.28
CA ASP A 218 7.36 -6.68 -19.04
C ASP A 218 7.38 -8.09 -18.45
N ALA A 219 8.27 -8.50 -17.59
CA ALA A 219 8.28 -9.88 -17.09
C ALA A 219 9.16 -10.09 -15.85
N VAL A 220 9.49 -8.99 -15.19
CA VAL A 220 10.42 -9.03 -14.06
C VAL A 220 9.69 -9.37 -12.76
N THR A 221 10.32 -10.15 -11.90
CA THR A 221 9.85 -10.41 -10.54
C THR A 221 10.56 -9.48 -9.57
N TYR A 222 9.79 -8.83 -8.68
CA TYR A 222 10.33 -8.08 -7.54
C TYR A 222 10.06 -8.82 -6.25
N TYR A 223 11.08 -8.88 -5.40
CA TYR A 223 10.96 -9.16 -3.98
C TYR A 223 11.41 -7.93 -3.19
N LEU A 224 10.54 -7.40 -2.34
CA LEU A 224 10.75 -6.21 -1.52
C LEU A 224 10.65 -6.59 -0.06
N GLU A 225 11.62 -6.20 0.77
CA GLU A 225 11.55 -6.52 2.20
C GLU A 225 12.08 -5.36 3.05
N ASN A 226 11.38 -5.05 4.16
CA ASN A 226 11.76 -4.04 5.14
C ASN A 226 11.93 -2.62 4.55
N LEU A 227 11.06 -2.22 3.63
CA LEU A 227 11.11 -0.93 2.93
C LEU A 227 9.85 -0.12 3.20
N LYS A 228 10.01 1.20 3.32
CA LYS A 228 8.91 2.16 3.38
C LYS A 228 8.93 3.02 2.12
N PHE A 229 7.85 2.98 1.34
CA PHE A 229 7.66 3.82 0.17
C PHE A 229 6.68 4.95 0.53
N TRP A 230 7.17 6.17 0.59
CA TRP A 230 6.38 7.33 1.01
C TRP A 230 6.23 8.36 -0.11
N GLY A 231 4.99 8.82 -0.33
CA GLY A 231 4.68 9.87 -1.30
C GLY A 231 4.71 9.41 -2.75
N GLY A 232 4.75 10.36 -3.67
CA GLY A 232 4.57 10.11 -5.10
C GLY A 232 3.09 10.02 -5.49
N TYR A 233 2.80 9.92 -6.80
CA TYR A 233 1.43 9.74 -7.28
C TYR A 233 0.80 8.50 -6.61
N HIS A 234 1.41 7.33 -6.77
CA HIS A 234 1.27 6.17 -5.89
C HIS A 234 2.53 6.09 -5.01
N ALA A 235 2.42 5.61 -3.78
CA ALA A 235 3.62 5.36 -2.98
C ALA A 235 4.48 4.27 -3.62
N PHE A 236 3.85 3.22 -4.18
CA PHE A 236 4.46 2.27 -5.09
C PHE A 236 3.44 1.80 -6.12
N SER A 237 3.85 1.63 -7.37
CA SER A 237 2.99 1.03 -8.39
C SER A 237 3.73 0.01 -9.25
N ARG A 238 3.03 -1.05 -9.56
CA ARG A 238 3.41 -2.05 -10.54
C ARG A 238 2.45 -1.94 -11.72
N SER A 239 2.96 -1.62 -12.90
CA SER A 239 2.17 -1.49 -14.11
C SER A 239 2.78 -2.37 -15.19
N SER A 240 2.09 -3.43 -15.59
CA SER A 240 2.56 -4.35 -16.64
C SER A 240 1.41 -5.04 -17.36
N THR A 241 1.50 -5.12 -18.66
CA THR A 241 0.60 -5.93 -19.50
C THR A 241 1.08 -7.39 -19.63
N ASN A 242 2.17 -7.75 -18.97
CA ASN A 242 2.73 -9.10 -19.01
C ASN A 242 2.30 -9.92 -17.78
N ALA A 243 1.59 -11.01 -18.00
CA ALA A 243 1.14 -11.90 -16.93
C ALA A 243 2.28 -12.62 -16.19
N ALA A 244 3.51 -12.61 -16.71
CA ALA A 244 4.68 -13.13 -16.03
C ALA A 244 5.31 -12.14 -15.04
N ALA A 245 4.90 -10.87 -15.06
CA ALA A 245 5.35 -9.87 -14.09
C ALA A 245 4.81 -10.20 -12.69
N LYS A 246 5.68 -10.26 -11.69
CA LYS A 246 5.30 -10.64 -10.32
C LYS A 246 5.85 -9.65 -9.30
N THR A 247 5.13 -9.48 -8.19
CA THR A 247 5.59 -8.63 -7.08
C THR A 247 5.32 -9.31 -5.75
N TYR A 248 6.36 -9.45 -4.97
CA TYR A 248 6.32 -9.98 -3.62
C TYR A 248 6.86 -8.94 -2.66
N ALA A 249 6.15 -8.66 -1.57
CA ALA A 249 6.62 -7.72 -0.56
C ALA A 249 6.34 -8.25 0.84
N LYS A 250 7.31 -8.05 1.73
CA LYS A 250 7.24 -8.48 3.13
C LYS A 250 7.71 -7.36 4.04
N ASN A 251 6.92 -7.09 5.09
CA ASN A 251 7.22 -6.04 6.05
C ASN A 251 7.51 -4.68 5.38
N CYS A 252 6.68 -4.31 4.39
CA CYS A 252 6.81 -3.05 3.67
C CYS A 252 5.67 -2.09 4.01
N GLU A 253 5.95 -0.79 3.88
CA GLU A 253 4.95 0.27 4.02
C GLU A 253 4.80 1.03 2.70
N PHE A 254 3.55 1.31 2.30
CA PHE A 254 3.18 2.02 1.08
C PHE A 254 2.23 3.17 1.43
N SER A 255 2.77 4.35 1.73
CA SER A 255 2.01 5.40 2.41
C SER A 255 2.11 6.76 1.74
N TYR A 256 1.12 7.60 2.01
CA TYR A 256 1.11 9.01 1.58
C TYR A 256 1.10 9.23 0.06
N GLY A 257 0.57 8.30 -0.73
CA GLY A 257 0.35 8.52 -2.15
C GLY A 257 -0.50 9.77 -2.37
N HIS A 258 0.08 10.82 -2.98
CA HIS A 258 -0.51 12.17 -2.94
C HIS A 258 -1.64 12.42 -3.94
N SER A 259 -1.76 11.60 -4.98
CA SER A 259 -2.81 11.70 -6.02
C SER A 259 -3.34 10.33 -6.44
N GLY A 260 -2.84 9.27 -5.83
CA GLY A 260 -3.17 7.87 -6.12
C GLY A 260 -3.24 7.02 -4.84
N ASN A 261 -2.78 5.82 -4.95
CA ASN A 261 -2.94 4.76 -3.95
C ASN A 261 -1.64 4.56 -3.14
N GLY A 262 -1.72 3.79 -2.05
CA GLY A 262 -0.55 3.27 -1.38
C GLY A 262 0.19 2.30 -2.30
N PHE A 263 -0.34 1.12 -2.51
CA PHE A 263 0.17 0.14 -3.46
C PHE A 263 -0.81 -0.06 -4.61
N ALA A 264 -0.40 0.23 -5.85
CA ALA A 264 -1.21 0.05 -7.04
C ALA A 264 -0.68 -1.07 -7.94
N ILE A 265 -1.53 -2.03 -8.27
CA ILE A 265 -1.27 -3.10 -9.22
C ILE A 265 -2.14 -2.84 -10.45
N LEU A 266 -1.50 -2.52 -11.56
CA LEU A 266 -2.12 -2.24 -12.84
C LEU A 266 -1.69 -3.34 -13.82
N GLY A 267 -2.54 -4.31 -14.06
CA GLY A 267 -2.16 -5.55 -14.76
C GLY A 267 -1.30 -6.45 -13.88
N ALA A 268 -0.15 -6.92 -14.37
CA ALA A 268 0.75 -7.89 -13.75
C ALA A 268 0.08 -9.26 -13.47
N GLY A 269 0.85 -10.30 -13.21
CA GLY A 269 0.29 -11.66 -13.11
C GLY A 269 0.01 -12.11 -11.68
N GLU A 270 0.94 -11.86 -10.77
CA GLU A 270 0.83 -12.31 -9.39
C GLU A 270 1.40 -11.29 -8.41
N THR A 271 0.71 -11.11 -7.31
CA THR A 271 1.18 -10.24 -6.23
C THR A 271 0.89 -10.89 -4.88
N ILE A 272 1.91 -11.04 -4.04
CA ILE A 272 1.76 -11.51 -2.66
C ILE A 272 2.41 -10.48 -1.73
N LEU A 273 1.62 -9.92 -0.82
CA LEU A 273 2.08 -9.00 0.20
C LEU A 273 1.88 -9.64 1.58
N GLN A 274 2.91 -9.59 2.42
CA GLN A 274 2.88 -10.15 3.76
C GLN A 274 3.35 -9.10 4.77
N ASP A 275 2.62 -8.94 5.88
CA ASP A 275 2.94 -7.99 6.95
C ASP A 275 3.13 -6.54 6.43
N CYS A 276 2.35 -6.13 5.41
CA CYS A 276 2.48 -4.82 4.78
C CYS A 276 1.45 -3.83 5.30
N LEU A 277 1.81 -2.53 5.22
CA LEU A 277 1.00 -1.41 5.67
C LEU A 277 0.73 -0.44 4.52
N ALA A 278 -0.50 0.05 4.36
CA ALA A 278 -0.85 1.13 3.44
C ALA A 278 -1.69 2.20 4.15
N VAL A 279 -1.17 3.44 4.23
CA VAL A 279 -1.70 4.51 5.07
C VAL A 279 -1.81 5.84 4.34
N LYS A 280 -2.88 6.58 4.63
CA LYS A 280 -3.07 8.01 4.28
C LYS A 280 -2.81 8.37 2.82
N SER A 281 -3.04 7.45 1.92
CA SER A 281 -3.06 7.76 0.49
C SER A 281 -4.34 8.49 0.11
N VAL A 282 -4.30 9.25 -1.00
CA VAL A 282 -5.46 10.03 -1.46
C VAL A 282 -6.61 9.12 -1.91
N PHE A 283 -6.29 7.98 -2.48
CA PHE A 283 -7.24 6.95 -2.86
C PHE A 283 -7.05 5.68 -2.00
N ASP A 284 -7.00 4.51 -2.64
CA ASP A 284 -7.02 3.23 -1.95
C ASP A 284 -5.68 2.91 -1.26
N GLY A 285 -5.72 2.11 -0.21
CA GLY A 285 -4.51 1.54 0.38
C GLY A 285 -3.87 0.55 -0.59
N TYR A 286 -4.61 -0.50 -0.96
CA TYR A 286 -4.20 -1.51 -1.93
C TYR A 286 -5.19 -1.52 -3.10
N LYS A 287 -4.70 -1.29 -4.30
CA LYS A 287 -5.53 -1.25 -5.51
C LYS A 287 -5.08 -2.25 -6.55
N ASN A 288 -6.04 -3.00 -7.09
CA ASN A 288 -5.84 -3.90 -8.22
C ASN A 288 -6.75 -3.49 -9.38
N VAL A 289 -6.17 -3.33 -10.56
CA VAL A 289 -6.90 -2.97 -11.79
C VAL A 289 -6.39 -3.81 -12.94
N GLU A 290 -7.27 -4.24 -13.82
CA GLU A 290 -6.88 -4.84 -15.09
C GLU A 290 -6.21 -3.80 -16.01
N LEU A 291 -5.16 -4.19 -16.70
CA LEU A 291 -4.48 -3.37 -17.70
C LEU A 291 -4.25 -4.16 -18.98
N GLY A 292 -4.87 -3.72 -20.09
CA GLY A 292 -4.66 -4.32 -21.41
C GLY A 292 -5.01 -5.81 -21.46
N GLY A 293 -6.00 -6.27 -20.72
CA GLY A 293 -6.42 -7.66 -20.64
C GLY A 293 -5.63 -8.51 -19.61
N THR A 294 -4.61 -7.94 -18.98
CA THR A 294 -3.82 -8.60 -17.92
C THR A 294 -4.35 -8.18 -16.55
N TYR A 295 -4.46 -9.13 -15.65
CA TYR A 295 -4.93 -8.92 -14.28
C TYR A 295 -4.09 -9.71 -13.28
N SER A 296 -3.99 -9.19 -12.05
CA SER A 296 -3.24 -9.84 -10.98
C SER A 296 -4.12 -10.77 -10.15
N ASN A 297 -3.57 -11.95 -9.84
CA ASN A 297 -4.00 -12.70 -8.68
C ASN A 297 -3.23 -12.17 -7.46
N THR A 298 -3.95 -11.70 -6.46
CA THR A 298 -3.37 -10.98 -5.33
C THR A 298 -3.63 -11.70 -4.02
N VAL A 299 -2.61 -11.83 -3.20
CA VAL A 299 -2.72 -12.35 -1.84
C VAL A 299 -2.20 -11.32 -0.85
N LEU A 300 -2.99 -10.98 0.16
CA LEU A 300 -2.62 -10.12 1.27
C LEU A 300 -2.64 -10.94 2.56
N ILE A 301 -1.50 -11.07 3.23
CA ILE A 301 -1.33 -11.86 4.46
C ILE A 301 -0.95 -10.91 5.59
N ASP A 302 -1.75 -10.83 6.65
CA ASP A 302 -1.51 -9.97 7.81
C ASP A 302 -1.27 -8.49 7.44
N CYS A 303 -1.86 -8.01 6.34
CA CYS A 303 -1.70 -6.65 5.85
C CYS A 303 -2.70 -5.69 6.51
N THR A 304 -2.31 -4.42 6.61
CA THR A 304 -3.14 -3.35 7.14
C THR A 304 -3.35 -2.25 6.10
N GLY A 305 -4.60 -1.78 5.95
CA GLY A 305 -4.95 -0.63 5.12
C GLY A 305 -5.82 0.35 5.89
N ARG A 306 -5.29 1.53 6.29
CA ARG A 306 -6.03 2.44 7.16
C ARG A 306 -5.91 3.90 6.78
N SER A 307 -6.93 4.67 7.18
CA SER A 307 -6.97 6.14 7.02
C SER A 307 -6.70 6.61 5.57
N ASN A 308 -7.01 5.77 4.57
CA ASN A 308 -6.90 6.13 3.17
C ASN A 308 -8.10 6.97 2.73
N GLY A 309 -7.93 7.83 1.70
CA GLY A 309 -8.92 8.80 1.26
C GLY A 309 -8.63 10.22 1.73
N SER A 310 -7.37 10.54 2.02
CA SER A 310 -6.96 11.88 2.49
C SER A 310 -7.30 13.03 1.52
N GLY A 311 -7.72 12.72 0.29
CA GLY A 311 -8.27 13.66 -0.70
C GLY A 311 -9.77 13.90 -0.58
N GLY A 312 -10.45 13.28 0.39
CA GLY A 312 -11.90 13.40 0.58
C GLY A 312 -12.75 12.58 -0.42
N SER A 313 -12.14 11.68 -1.18
CA SER A 313 -12.87 10.81 -2.10
C SER A 313 -13.62 9.72 -1.34
N SER A 314 -14.96 9.71 -1.47
CA SER A 314 -15.81 8.65 -0.91
C SER A 314 -15.58 7.25 -1.55
N ALA A 315 -14.77 7.18 -2.59
CA ALA A 315 -14.39 5.94 -3.27
C ALA A 315 -13.04 5.37 -2.82
N ALA A 316 -12.38 5.97 -1.82
CA ALA A 316 -11.07 5.54 -1.34
C ALA A 316 -11.19 4.44 -0.29
N ASN A 317 -10.67 3.27 -0.57
CA ASN A 317 -10.85 2.07 0.23
C ASN A 317 -9.55 1.59 0.89
N GLY A 318 -9.65 0.69 1.86
CA GLY A 318 -8.49 -0.04 2.37
C GLY A 318 -7.95 -1.01 1.31
N ILE A 319 -8.85 -1.81 0.73
CA ILE A 319 -8.58 -2.66 -0.44
C ILE A 319 -9.59 -2.33 -1.52
N SER A 320 -9.14 -2.24 -2.76
CA SER A 320 -10.01 -2.11 -3.93
C SER A 320 -9.55 -3.05 -5.05
N ARG A 321 -10.47 -3.86 -5.56
CA ARG A 321 -10.26 -4.61 -6.79
C ARG A 321 -11.23 -4.10 -7.85
N HIS A 322 -10.68 -3.82 -9.00
CA HIS A 322 -11.43 -3.47 -10.20
C HIS A 322 -11.25 -4.57 -11.26
N ASP A 323 -12.33 -4.92 -11.93
CA ASP A 323 -12.35 -5.85 -13.06
C ASP A 323 -11.96 -7.31 -12.68
N ARG A 324 -11.38 -8.06 -13.63
CA ARG A 324 -11.07 -9.48 -13.48
C ARG A 324 -9.95 -9.76 -12.47
N GLY A 325 -9.84 -11.03 -12.08
CA GLY A 325 -8.80 -11.57 -11.23
C GLY A 325 -9.29 -11.95 -9.85
N SER A 326 -8.39 -12.53 -9.07
CA SER A 326 -8.71 -13.04 -7.74
C SER A 326 -7.93 -12.33 -6.65
N THR A 327 -8.60 -12.06 -5.51
CA THR A 327 -7.96 -11.51 -4.31
C THR A 327 -8.21 -12.44 -3.13
N VAL A 328 -7.14 -12.81 -2.43
CA VAL A 328 -7.24 -13.54 -1.16
C VAL A 328 -6.66 -12.68 -0.05
N VAL A 329 -7.40 -12.53 1.05
CA VAL A 329 -6.96 -11.77 2.23
C VAL A 329 -7.01 -12.68 3.44
N ILE A 330 -5.89 -12.81 4.14
CA ILE A 330 -5.74 -13.64 5.33
C ILE A 330 -5.38 -12.74 6.50
N ASN A 331 -6.23 -12.68 7.53
CA ASN A 331 -6.10 -11.89 8.76
C ASN A 331 -6.00 -10.36 8.60
N GLY A 332 -6.09 -9.76 7.50
CA GLY A 332 -5.89 -8.31 7.31
C GLY A 332 -6.73 -7.44 8.26
N ASP A 333 -6.24 -6.24 8.54
CA ASP A 333 -6.90 -5.23 9.39
C ASP A 333 -7.12 -3.93 8.61
N TYR A 334 -8.37 -3.62 8.26
CA TYR A 334 -8.71 -2.48 7.41
C TYR A 334 -9.69 -1.56 8.13
N TYR A 335 -9.30 -0.30 8.38
CA TYR A 335 -10.12 0.60 9.18
C TYR A 335 -9.90 2.08 8.87
N GLU A 336 -10.90 2.88 9.25
CA GLU A 336 -10.86 4.36 9.11
C GLU A 336 -10.64 4.83 7.65
N ASN A 337 -10.96 4.01 6.66
CA ASN A 337 -10.90 4.44 5.27
C ASN A 337 -12.13 5.28 4.92
N VAL A 338 -11.96 6.30 4.05
CA VAL A 338 -13.05 7.24 3.70
C VAL A 338 -14.13 6.55 2.87
N GLY A 339 -13.78 5.63 2.00
CA GLY A 339 -14.71 4.75 1.31
C GLY A 339 -15.07 3.52 2.15
N ARG A 340 -15.02 2.35 1.55
CA ARG A 340 -15.21 1.08 2.25
C ARG A 340 -13.87 0.55 2.72
N ASN A 341 -13.87 -0.36 3.68
CA ASN A 341 -12.62 -0.98 4.09
C ASN A 341 -12.14 -2.03 3.06
N TRP A 342 -13.07 -2.79 2.48
CA TRP A 342 -12.78 -3.65 1.33
C TRP A 342 -13.89 -3.55 0.29
N HIS A 343 -13.53 -3.22 -0.94
CA HIS A 343 -14.47 -3.05 -2.04
C HIS A 343 -14.01 -3.77 -3.31
N ASP A 344 -14.78 -4.74 -3.73
CA ASP A 344 -14.68 -5.35 -5.07
C ASP A 344 -15.61 -4.62 -6.02
N VAL A 345 -15.03 -3.84 -6.90
CA VAL A 345 -15.74 -3.10 -7.95
C VAL A 345 -15.58 -3.85 -9.26
N HIS A 346 -16.67 -4.09 -9.94
CA HIS A 346 -16.59 -4.52 -11.32
C HIS A 346 -16.98 -3.36 -12.24
N ALA A 347 -16.05 -2.91 -13.06
CA ALA A 347 -16.26 -1.77 -13.96
C ALA A 347 -16.10 -2.10 -15.45
N GLY A 348 -15.93 -3.39 -15.81
CA GLY A 348 -15.60 -3.73 -17.19
C GLY A 348 -15.96 -5.15 -17.60
N VAL A 349 -15.00 -5.98 -17.90
CA VAL A 349 -15.16 -7.30 -18.51
C VAL A 349 -14.70 -8.42 -17.58
N GLY A 350 -15.58 -9.39 -17.35
CA GLY A 350 -15.29 -10.58 -16.57
C GLY A 350 -15.60 -10.43 -15.06
N ASP A 351 -15.45 -11.48 -14.30
CA ASP A 351 -15.84 -11.53 -12.90
C ASP A 351 -14.64 -11.38 -11.96
N SER A 352 -14.75 -10.52 -10.95
CA SER A 352 -13.81 -10.51 -9.83
C SER A 352 -14.19 -11.58 -8.81
N MET A 353 -13.18 -12.20 -8.21
CA MET A 353 -13.34 -13.23 -7.19
C MET A 353 -12.52 -12.85 -5.96
N SER A 354 -13.16 -12.74 -4.81
CA SER A 354 -12.47 -12.38 -3.56
C SER A 354 -12.78 -13.34 -2.43
N TRP A 355 -11.74 -13.66 -1.65
CA TRP A 355 -11.88 -14.53 -0.50
C TRP A 355 -11.15 -13.97 0.73
N GLY A 356 -11.91 -13.65 1.77
CA GLY A 356 -11.42 -13.19 3.06
C GLY A 356 -11.55 -14.24 4.14
N VAL A 357 -10.48 -14.48 4.88
CA VAL A 357 -10.48 -15.34 6.07
C VAL A 357 -9.86 -14.60 7.25
N GLY A 358 -10.63 -14.49 8.35
CA GLY A 358 -10.17 -13.80 9.54
C GLY A 358 -9.94 -12.30 9.40
N VAL A 359 -10.43 -11.66 8.35
CA VAL A 359 -10.24 -10.23 8.07
C VAL A 359 -11.07 -9.39 9.02
N ARG A 360 -10.47 -8.34 9.58
CA ARG A 360 -11.16 -7.32 10.35
C ARG A 360 -11.33 -6.05 9.53
N CYS A 361 -12.54 -5.53 9.50
CA CYS A 361 -12.86 -4.21 8.94
C CYS A 361 -13.62 -3.37 9.97
N ALA A 362 -13.23 -2.10 10.14
CA ALA A 362 -13.83 -1.22 11.16
C ALA A 362 -13.86 0.24 10.74
N ASN A 363 -14.82 0.99 11.27
CA ASN A 363 -14.85 2.47 11.20
C ASN A 363 -14.73 3.05 9.78
N SER A 364 -15.30 2.44 8.75
CA SER A 364 -15.30 3.09 7.43
C SER A 364 -16.20 4.34 7.46
N THR A 365 -15.75 5.43 6.84
CA THR A 365 -16.56 6.66 6.76
C THR A 365 -17.82 6.47 5.89
N ALA A 366 -17.75 5.59 4.88
CA ALA A 366 -18.91 5.19 4.09
C ALA A 366 -19.90 4.30 4.87
N ASN A 367 -19.57 3.93 6.11
CA ASN A 367 -20.37 3.06 6.98
C ASN A 367 -20.65 1.66 6.41
N ILE A 368 -19.79 1.17 5.52
CA ILE A 368 -19.83 -0.17 4.93
C ILE A 368 -18.42 -0.73 4.97
N ASN A 369 -18.23 -1.87 5.63
CA ASN A 369 -16.92 -2.45 5.80
C ASN A 369 -16.53 -3.35 4.62
N PHE A 370 -17.43 -4.21 4.14
CA PHE A 370 -17.21 -5.10 2.99
C PHE A 370 -18.22 -4.78 1.89
N ALA A 371 -17.77 -4.61 0.66
CA ALA A 371 -18.66 -4.38 -0.47
C ALA A 371 -18.24 -5.18 -1.70
N CYS A 372 -19.21 -5.75 -2.39
CA CYS A 372 -19.04 -6.50 -3.62
C CYS A 372 -20.04 -6.03 -4.67
N GLY A 373 -19.52 -5.63 -5.85
CA GLY A 373 -20.31 -5.19 -6.99
C GLY A 373 -20.79 -3.74 -6.90
N GLN A 374 -20.76 -3.05 -8.04
CA GLN A 374 -21.31 -1.71 -8.18
C GLN A 374 -22.04 -1.49 -9.51
N ASP A 375 -21.55 -2.02 -10.64
CA ASP A 375 -22.05 -1.64 -11.97
C ASP A 375 -22.55 -2.81 -12.84
N THR A 376 -21.65 -3.67 -13.33
CA THR A 376 -21.98 -4.78 -14.25
C THR A 376 -21.13 -6.00 -13.93
N GLY A 377 -21.51 -7.19 -14.43
CA GLY A 377 -20.82 -8.44 -14.15
C GLY A 377 -21.39 -9.20 -12.95
N ASN A 378 -20.73 -10.30 -12.58
CA ASN A 378 -21.14 -11.16 -11.48
C ASN A 378 -20.01 -11.37 -10.48
N PRO A 379 -19.49 -10.32 -9.84
CA PRO A 379 -18.41 -10.46 -8.88
C PRO A 379 -18.86 -11.30 -7.69
N LYS A 380 -17.93 -12.06 -7.12
CA LYS A 380 -18.21 -12.93 -5.97
C LYS A 380 -17.21 -12.69 -4.86
N MET A 381 -17.73 -12.59 -3.65
CA MET A 381 -16.91 -12.43 -2.45
C MET A 381 -17.28 -13.51 -1.42
N TRP A 382 -16.29 -14.21 -0.92
CA TRP A 382 -16.44 -15.17 0.18
C TRP A 382 -15.78 -14.63 1.44
N LEU A 383 -16.50 -14.63 2.55
CA LEU A 383 -16.05 -14.12 3.84
C LEU A 383 -16.19 -15.22 4.91
N GLU A 384 -15.07 -15.70 5.45
CA GLU A 384 -15.05 -16.71 6.52
C GLU A 384 -14.37 -16.18 7.79
N GLY A 385 -15.10 -16.19 8.90
CA GLY A 385 -14.57 -15.77 10.19
C GLY A 385 -14.14 -14.30 10.23
N CYS A 386 -14.66 -13.48 9.31
CA CYS A 386 -14.37 -12.06 9.25
C CYS A 386 -15.11 -11.28 10.32
N ILE A 387 -14.57 -10.13 10.70
CA ILE A 387 -15.13 -9.25 11.74
C ILE A 387 -15.43 -7.89 11.10
N SER A 388 -16.66 -7.42 11.31
CA SER A 388 -17.08 -6.06 10.96
C SER A 388 -17.41 -5.30 12.25
N GLU A 389 -16.83 -4.12 12.41
CA GLU A 389 -17.04 -3.28 13.58
C GLU A 389 -17.45 -1.86 13.15
N THR A 390 -18.40 -1.28 13.89
CA THR A 390 -18.81 0.13 13.74
C THR A 390 -19.24 0.55 12.32
N ALA A 391 -19.96 -0.30 11.61
CA ALA A 391 -20.63 0.04 10.35
C ALA A 391 -22.08 0.42 10.62
N SER A 392 -22.47 1.68 10.45
CA SER A 392 -23.82 2.15 10.79
C SER A 392 -24.86 1.89 9.69
N THR A 393 -24.42 1.68 8.44
CA THR A 393 -25.32 1.46 7.30
C THR A 393 -25.44 -0.03 6.94
N GLY A 394 -24.39 -0.82 7.17
CA GLY A 394 -24.36 -2.25 6.92
C GLY A 394 -22.93 -2.80 6.93
N ASP A 395 -22.77 -3.98 7.49
CA ASP A 395 -21.46 -4.63 7.58
C ASP A 395 -20.98 -5.12 6.21
N ILE A 396 -21.94 -5.61 5.41
CA ILE A 396 -21.69 -6.18 4.08
C ILE A 396 -22.68 -5.59 3.09
N GLN A 397 -22.19 -5.13 1.96
CA GLN A 397 -22.98 -4.67 0.82
C GLN A 397 -22.83 -5.62 -0.37
N SER A 398 -23.96 -6.02 -0.98
CA SER A 398 -24.00 -6.71 -2.27
C SER A 398 -24.71 -5.83 -3.29
N GLY A 399 -24.01 -5.41 -4.32
CA GLY A 399 -24.52 -4.58 -5.42
C GLY A 399 -25.10 -5.40 -6.57
N THR A 400 -25.45 -4.73 -7.67
CA THR A 400 -26.05 -5.36 -8.86
C THR A 400 -25.18 -6.49 -9.39
N GLY A 401 -25.78 -7.65 -9.64
CA GLY A 401 -25.13 -8.86 -10.16
C GLY A 401 -24.18 -9.56 -9.19
N ALA A 402 -23.81 -8.94 -8.09
CA ALA A 402 -22.86 -9.50 -7.13
C ALA A 402 -23.46 -10.59 -6.26
N THR A 403 -22.61 -11.52 -5.81
CA THR A 403 -22.96 -12.50 -4.78
C THR A 403 -21.91 -12.47 -3.66
N VAL A 404 -22.40 -12.28 -2.43
CA VAL A 404 -21.56 -12.40 -1.23
C VAL A 404 -21.92 -13.68 -0.49
N TYR A 405 -20.93 -14.55 -0.34
CA TYR A 405 -21.00 -15.75 0.47
C TYR A 405 -20.36 -15.49 1.82
N TYR A 406 -21.00 -15.88 2.92
CA TYR A 406 -20.44 -15.62 4.24
C TYR A 406 -20.71 -16.76 5.23
N ARG A 407 -19.74 -16.98 6.12
CA ARG A 407 -19.91 -17.88 7.27
C ARG A 407 -19.07 -17.43 8.46
N LYS A 408 -19.56 -17.71 9.68
CA LYS A 408 -18.86 -17.41 10.94
C LYS A 408 -18.41 -15.95 11.07
N MET A 409 -19.14 -15.02 10.49
CA MET A 409 -18.93 -13.59 10.69
C MET A 409 -19.62 -13.12 11.97
N ASN A 410 -19.08 -12.07 12.60
CA ASN A 410 -19.67 -11.45 13.79
C ASN A 410 -19.35 -9.94 13.84
N PRO A 411 -20.31 -9.08 14.03
CA PRO A 411 -21.74 -9.21 13.74
C PRO A 411 -22.02 -9.14 12.23
N ILE A 412 -23.25 -9.37 11.80
CA ILE A 412 -23.64 -9.25 10.38
C ILE A 412 -24.92 -8.42 10.27
N THR A 413 -24.81 -7.29 9.59
CA THR A 413 -25.96 -6.53 9.09
C THR A 413 -25.84 -6.42 7.56
N PRO A 414 -26.42 -7.35 6.79
CA PRO A 414 -26.36 -7.31 5.33
C PRO A 414 -27.16 -6.11 4.80
N SER A 415 -26.58 -5.40 3.83
CA SER A 415 -27.25 -4.36 3.08
C SER A 415 -27.24 -4.71 1.58
N GLN A 416 -28.41 -4.84 0.98
CA GLN A 416 -28.56 -5.20 -0.43
C GLN A 416 -28.93 -3.98 -1.26
N THR A 417 -28.21 -3.77 -2.35
CA THR A 417 -28.52 -2.71 -3.32
C THR A 417 -28.57 -3.30 -4.74
N GLY A 418 -29.52 -2.87 -5.56
CA GLY A 418 -29.54 -3.17 -6.99
C GLY A 418 -29.65 -4.65 -7.38
N GLY A 419 -30.21 -5.52 -6.53
CA GLY A 419 -30.46 -6.93 -6.86
C GLY A 419 -29.28 -7.89 -6.61
N GLY A 420 -28.27 -7.49 -5.85
CA GLY A 420 -27.22 -8.40 -5.37
C GLY A 420 -27.75 -9.49 -4.43
N THR A 421 -26.98 -10.54 -4.19
CA THR A 421 -27.40 -11.69 -3.35
C THR A 421 -26.46 -11.93 -2.18
N PHE A 422 -27.01 -12.50 -1.11
CA PHE A 422 -26.28 -13.01 0.04
C PHE A 422 -26.56 -14.49 0.22
N THR A 423 -25.53 -15.27 0.45
CA THR A 423 -25.64 -16.72 0.65
C THR A 423 -24.79 -17.16 1.84
N ALA A 424 -25.40 -17.73 2.87
CA ALA A 424 -24.66 -18.43 3.91
C ALA A 424 -24.11 -19.75 3.36
N TYR A 425 -22.86 -20.13 3.68
CA TYR A 425 -22.23 -21.36 3.18
C TYR A 425 -21.43 -22.11 4.26
#